data_ff1027d48693731b269eb7bdbd29094d
#
_entry.id   ff1027d48693731b269eb7bdbd29094d
#
_cell.length_a   1.000
_cell.length_b   1.000
_cell.length_c   1.000
_cell.angle_alpha   90.00
_cell.angle_beta   90.00
_cell.angle_gamma   90.00
#
_symmetry.space_group_name_H-M   'P 1'
#
loop_
_entity.id
_entity.type
_entity.pdbx_description
1 polymer ?
#
loop_
_entity_poly.entity_id
_entity_poly.type
_entity_poly.pdbx_seq_one_letter_code
_entity_poly.pdbx_strand_id
1 'polypeptide(L)'
;MRGERLPLVLAPTTAGTGSEVTPIAIVTTPTNEKKGVVAPQLLPDWAILDAELTLDLPAAVTAATGIDAMVHAIEAYTSRHRKNVVSDCLARQALALLGANIRAACLTPHDREARGAMLLGSMLAGMAFANAPVAAVHALAYPLGGHYHIPHGLSNSL
;
A
#
# COMPACT_ATOMS: atom_id res chain seq x y z
N MET A 1 -1.67 22.92 7.36
CA MET A 1 -0.99 23.67 6.28
C MET A 1 -2.00 24.62 5.67
N ARG A 2 -1.66 25.90 5.53
CA ARG A 2 -2.48 26.91 4.87
C ARG A 2 -1.68 27.38 3.64
N GLY A 3 -2.25 27.27 2.44
CA GLY A 3 -1.64 27.71 1.18
C GLY A 3 -1.89 26.73 0.04
N GLU A 4 -1.71 27.22 -1.18
CA GLU A 4 -1.73 26.39 -2.38
C GLU A 4 -0.43 25.57 -2.44
N ARG A 5 -0.55 24.27 -2.70
CA ARG A 5 0.60 23.40 -2.93
C ARG A 5 0.96 23.32 -4.42
N LEU A 6 2.19 22.97 -4.72
CA LEU A 6 2.57 22.62 -6.07
C LEU A 6 1.88 21.31 -6.51
N PRO A 7 1.69 21.10 -7.82
CA PRO A 7 1.25 19.82 -8.35
C PRO A 7 2.15 18.70 -7.87
N LEU A 8 1.55 17.58 -7.43
CA LEU A 8 2.24 16.42 -6.90
C LEU A 8 2.02 15.21 -7.81
N VAL A 9 3.10 14.64 -8.31
CA VAL A 9 3.11 13.39 -9.09
C VAL A 9 3.86 12.35 -8.29
N LEU A 10 3.29 11.17 -8.10
CA LEU A 10 3.97 10.05 -7.44
C LEU A 10 4.07 8.86 -8.39
N ALA A 11 5.27 8.25 -8.42
CA ALA A 11 5.54 7.00 -9.11
C ALA A 11 6.07 6.00 -8.07
N PRO A 12 5.28 4.99 -7.66
CA PRO A 12 5.71 4.02 -6.66
C PRO A 12 6.78 3.11 -7.24
N THR A 13 7.78 2.78 -6.43
CA THR A 13 8.86 1.82 -6.74
C THR A 13 8.64 0.47 -6.07
N THR A 14 7.56 0.31 -5.31
CA THR A 14 7.11 -0.93 -4.68
C THR A 14 5.60 -1.08 -4.87
N ALA A 15 5.13 -2.31 -4.96
CA ALA A 15 3.70 -2.63 -5.01
C ALA A 15 3.22 -3.01 -3.60
N GLY A 16 2.87 -2.02 -2.77
CA GLY A 16 2.56 -2.27 -1.36
C GLY A 16 1.70 -1.19 -0.72
N THR A 17 2.25 -0.01 -0.56
CA THR A 17 1.68 1.04 0.30
C THR A 17 0.45 1.73 -0.26
N GLY A 18 0.29 1.79 -1.60
CA GLY A 18 -0.75 2.59 -2.23
C GLY A 18 -0.67 4.10 -1.91
N SER A 19 0.51 4.57 -1.49
CA SER A 19 0.70 5.97 -1.06
C SER A 19 0.46 6.97 -2.19
N GLU A 20 0.60 6.55 -3.43
CA GLU A 20 0.37 7.35 -4.63
C GLU A 20 -1.09 7.76 -4.85
N VAL A 21 -2.02 7.18 -4.09
CA VAL A 21 -3.47 7.47 -4.17
C VAL A 21 -4.09 7.75 -2.81
N THR A 22 -3.29 8.11 -1.82
CA THR A 22 -3.77 8.37 -0.46
C THR A 22 -3.33 9.74 0.08
N PRO A 23 -4.13 10.41 0.92
CA PRO A 23 -3.77 11.66 1.59
C PRO A 23 -2.98 11.42 2.88
N ILE A 24 -2.15 10.34 2.94
CA ILE A 24 -1.53 9.86 4.17
C ILE A 24 -0.02 9.82 4.01
N ALA A 25 0.70 10.33 5.01
CA ALA A 25 2.14 10.15 5.16
C ALA A 25 2.45 9.62 6.55
N ILE A 26 3.29 8.57 6.63
CA ILE A 26 3.78 8.04 7.89
C ILE A 26 5.20 8.57 8.11
N VAL A 27 5.39 9.32 9.19
CA VAL A 27 6.67 9.90 9.56
C VAL A 27 7.21 9.25 10.83
N THR A 28 8.51 9.02 10.87
CA THR A 28 9.19 8.55 12.09
C THR A 28 9.70 9.77 12.85
N THR A 29 9.30 9.90 14.11
CA THR A 29 9.74 10.98 14.99
C THR A 29 11.17 10.74 15.50
N PRO A 30 11.85 11.77 16.04
CA PRO A 30 13.16 11.60 16.71
C PRO A 30 13.13 10.60 17.87
N THR A 31 11.94 10.33 18.44
CA THR A 31 11.72 9.34 19.50
C THR A 31 11.41 7.93 18.96
N ASN A 32 11.65 7.68 17.67
CA ASN A 32 11.35 6.41 16.96
C ASN A 32 9.87 5.99 16.97
N GLU A 33 8.96 6.94 17.20
CA GLU A 33 7.53 6.69 17.06
C GLU A 33 7.07 6.92 15.62
N LYS A 34 6.23 6.03 15.07
CA LYS A 34 5.58 6.24 13.78
C LYS A 34 4.29 7.03 13.98
N LYS A 35 4.19 8.19 13.31
CA LYS A 35 2.99 9.04 13.35
C LYS A 35 2.42 9.24 11.95
N GLY A 36 1.11 8.99 11.82
CA GLY A 36 0.37 9.24 10.59
C GLY A 36 -0.03 10.71 10.50
N VAL A 37 0.28 11.33 9.37
CA VAL A 37 -0.22 12.65 8.99
C VAL A 37 -1.26 12.44 7.89
N VAL A 38 -2.46 12.95 8.09
CA VAL A 38 -3.54 12.87 7.11
C VAL A 38 -3.93 14.30 6.74
N ALA A 39 -3.76 14.65 5.47
CA ALA A 39 -4.11 15.98 4.98
C ALA A 39 -4.49 15.92 3.49
N PRO A 40 -5.55 16.63 3.06
CA PRO A 40 -5.94 16.66 1.65
C PRO A 40 -4.80 17.10 0.71
N GLN A 41 -3.89 17.94 1.20
CA GLN A 41 -2.74 18.42 0.44
C GLN A 41 -1.70 17.32 0.13
N LEU A 42 -1.77 16.17 0.81
CA LEU A 42 -0.90 15.02 0.55
C LEU A 42 -1.45 14.10 -0.54
N LEU A 43 -2.72 14.24 -0.93
CA LEU A 43 -3.27 13.45 -2.02
C LEU A 43 -2.61 13.89 -3.34
N PRO A 44 -1.94 12.98 -4.06
CA PRO A 44 -1.32 13.31 -5.34
C PRO A 44 -2.34 13.71 -6.41
N ASP A 45 -1.90 14.53 -7.37
CA ASP A 45 -2.71 14.89 -8.54
C ASP A 45 -2.62 13.80 -9.61
N TRP A 46 -1.46 13.11 -9.69
CA TRP A 46 -1.24 12.02 -10.63
C TRP A 46 -0.45 10.90 -9.97
N ALA A 47 -0.86 9.67 -10.27
CA ALA A 47 -0.12 8.46 -9.97
C ALA A 47 0.38 7.83 -11.28
N ILE A 48 1.68 7.52 -11.37
CA ILE A 48 2.29 6.87 -12.52
C ILE A 48 2.69 5.45 -12.10
N LEU A 49 2.06 4.45 -12.71
CA LEU A 49 2.36 3.05 -12.46
C LEU A 49 3.29 2.53 -13.56
N ASP A 50 4.58 2.47 -13.28
CA ASP A 50 5.59 1.94 -14.19
C ASP A 50 6.18 0.66 -13.61
N ALA A 51 5.91 -0.47 -14.27
CA ALA A 51 6.40 -1.78 -13.85
C ALA A 51 7.94 -1.85 -13.84
N GLU A 52 8.61 -1.08 -14.70
CA GLU A 52 10.08 -1.08 -14.79
C GLU A 52 10.74 -0.62 -13.50
N LEU A 53 10.10 0.28 -12.74
CA LEU A 53 10.61 0.75 -11.46
C LEU A 53 10.62 -0.32 -10.36
N THR A 54 10.00 -1.47 -10.61
CA THR A 54 9.90 -2.57 -9.64
C THR A 54 10.68 -3.83 -10.03
N LEU A 55 11.28 -3.88 -11.23
CA LEU A 55 11.92 -5.10 -11.76
C LEU A 55 13.09 -5.58 -10.91
N ASP A 56 13.88 -4.66 -10.36
CA ASP A 56 15.06 -4.98 -9.56
C ASP A 56 14.78 -5.19 -8.07
N LEU A 57 13.49 -5.19 -7.66
CA LEU A 57 13.15 -5.45 -6.27
C LEU A 57 13.46 -6.91 -5.90
N PRO A 58 14.16 -7.14 -4.76
CA PRO A 58 14.35 -8.48 -4.23
C PRO A 58 13.03 -9.21 -3.99
N ALA A 59 13.02 -10.54 -4.21
CA ALA A 59 11.81 -11.36 -4.01
C ALA A 59 11.19 -11.20 -2.61
N ALA A 60 12.04 -11.11 -1.57
CA ALA A 60 11.58 -10.91 -0.19
C ALA A 60 10.86 -9.55 0.00
N VAL A 61 11.36 -8.49 -0.65
CA VAL A 61 10.71 -7.16 -0.62
C VAL A 61 9.41 -7.19 -1.41
N THR A 62 9.43 -7.80 -2.60
CA THR A 62 8.23 -8.00 -3.44
C THR A 62 7.13 -8.75 -2.68
N ALA A 63 7.48 -9.84 -2.00
CA ALA A 63 6.54 -10.61 -1.20
C ALA A 63 5.98 -9.78 -0.03
N ALA A 64 6.85 -9.16 0.77
CA ALA A 64 6.45 -8.39 1.93
C ALA A 64 5.53 -7.21 1.57
N THR A 65 5.87 -6.45 0.52
CA THR A 65 5.04 -5.33 0.07
C THR A 65 3.73 -5.80 -0.56
N GLY A 66 3.77 -6.90 -1.33
CA GLY A 66 2.57 -7.48 -1.93
C GLY A 66 1.57 -8.00 -0.87
N ILE A 67 2.06 -8.63 0.19
CA ILE A 67 1.22 -9.03 1.34
C ILE A 67 0.64 -7.79 2.03
N ASP A 68 1.44 -6.73 2.23
CA ASP A 68 0.97 -5.48 2.80
C ASP A 68 -0.21 -4.89 2.00
N ALA A 69 -0.10 -4.85 0.66
CA ALA A 69 -1.20 -4.43 -0.21
C ALA A 69 -2.44 -5.34 -0.08
N MET A 70 -2.26 -6.65 0.06
CA MET A 70 -3.37 -7.57 0.30
C MET A 70 -4.05 -7.28 1.63
N VAL A 71 -3.28 -7.02 2.68
CA VAL A 71 -3.81 -6.66 4.01
C VAL A 71 -4.61 -5.35 3.93
N HIS A 72 -4.10 -4.31 3.23
CA HIS A 72 -4.86 -3.09 2.99
C HIS A 72 -6.23 -3.36 2.37
N ALA A 73 -6.26 -4.23 1.34
CA ALA A 73 -7.52 -4.58 0.67
C ALA A 73 -8.47 -5.39 1.59
N ILE A 74 -7.94 -6.34 2.36
CA ILE A 74 -8.73 -7.14 3.32
C ILE A 74 -9.31 -6.23 4.40
N GLU A 75 -8.49 -5.36 4.98
CA GLU A 75 -8.93 -4.45 6.03
C GLU A 75 -9.97 -3.44 5.52
N ALA A 76 -9.79 -2.90 4.32
CA ALA A 76 -10.78 -2.03 3.68
C ALA A 76 -12.11 -2.77 3.48
N TYR A 77 -12.05 -4.02 2.99
CA TYR A 77 -13.24 -4.84 2.76
C TYR A 77 -13.96 -5.22 4.05
N THR A 78 -13.24 -5.47 5.13
CA THR A 78 -13.78 -5.85 6.44
C THR A 78 -14.00 -4.66 7.38
N SER A 79 -13.63 -3.44 6.97
CA SER A 79 -13.75 -2.23 7.77
C SER A 79 -15.19 -2.02 8.23
N ARG A 80 -15.36 -1.67 9.51
CA ARG A 80 -16.66 -1.32 10.08
C ARG A 80 -17.10 0.10 9.73
N HIS A 81 -16.12 0.99 9.50
CA HIS A 81 -16.36 2.42 9.30
C HIS A 81 -16.15 2.81 7.84
N ARG A 82 -17.04 3.62 7.29
CA ARG A 82 -16.99 4.16 5.92
C ARG A 82 -16.98 3.12 4.80
N LYS A 83 -17.14 1.83 5.12
CA LYS A 83 -17.32 0.78 4.11
C LYS A 83 -18.45 1.14 3.14
N ASN A 84 -18.20 0.97 1.86
CA ASN A 84 -19.17 1.26 0.80
C ASN A 84 -18.92 0.36 -0.40
N VAL A 85 -19.90 0.33 -1.33
CA VAL A 85 -19.85 -0.55 -2.52
C VAL A 85 -18.61 -0.30 -3.38
N VAL A 86 -18.17 0.95 -3.50
CA VAL A 86 -16.99 1.29 -4.31
C VAL A 86 -15.72 0.75 -3.67
N SER A 87 -15.52 0.97 -2.36
CA SER A 87 -14.36 0.41 -1.64
C SER A 87 -14.34 -1.11 -1.68
N ASP A 88 -15.49 -1.76 -1.62
CA ASP A 88 -15.60 -3.22 -1.73
C ASP A 88 -15.21 -3.74 -3.13
N CYS A 89 -15.68 -3.07 -4.19
CA CYS A 89 -15.28 -3.41 -5.55
C CYS A 89 -13.78 -3.27 -5.77
N LEU A 90 -13.19 -2.16 -5.31
CA LEU A 90 -11.76 -1.91 -5.41
C LEU A 90 -10.95 -2.95 -4.63
N ALA A 91 -11.33 -3.24 -3.39
CA ALA A 91 -10.66 -4.22 -2.54
C ALA A 91 -10.69 -5.64 -3.15
N ARG A 92 -11.83 -6.07 -3.68
CA ARG A 92 -11.96 -7.38 -4.35
C ARG A 92 -11.10 -7.47 -5.60
N GLN A 93 -11.09 -6.43 -6.43
CA GLN A 93 -10.26 -6.39 -7.63
C GLN A 93 -8.77 -6.36 -7.27
N ALA A 94 -8.39 -5.60 -6.24
CA ALA A 94 -7.03 -5.60 -5.72
C ALA A 94 -6.57 -7.01 -5.31
N LEU A 95 -7.38 -7.72 -4.51
CA LEU A 95 -7.07 -9.08 -4.06
C LEU A 95 -6.96 -10.07 -5.22
N ALA A 96 -7.82 -9.95 -6.24
CA ALA A 96 -7.74 -10.80 -7.43
C ALA A 96 -6.42 -10.59 -8.19
N LEU A 97 -6.01 -9.33 -8.43
CA LEU A 97 -4.76 -9.01 -9.12
C LEU A 97 -3.53 -9.44 -8.32
N LEU A 98 -3.49 -9.08 -7.03
CA LEU A 98 -2.36 -9.38 -6.15
C LEU A 98 -2.20 -10.90 -5.97
N GLY A 99 -3.30 -11.62 -5.68
CA GLY A 99 -3.28 -13.06 -5.46
C GLY A 99 -2.86 -13.85 -6.70
N ALA A 100 -3.27 -13.43 -7.88
CA ALA A 100 -2.89 -14.10 -9.13
C ALA A 100 -1.41 -13.87 -9.51
N ASN A 101 -0.82 -12.74 -9.14
CA ASN A 101 0.46 -12.29 -9.68
C ASN A 101 1.64 -12.29 -8.68
N ILE A 102 1.39 -12.30 -7.36
CA ILE A 102 2.45 -12.19 -6.35
C ILE A 102 3.52 -13.28 -6.50
N ARG A 103 3.10 -14.52 -6.80
CA ARG A 103 4.04 -15.63 -6.97
C ARG A 103 4.92 -15.43 -8.21
N ALA A 104 4.34 -15.03 -9.33
CA ALA A 104 5.08 -14.75 -10.56
C ALA A 104 6.04 -13.58 -10.36
N ALA A 105 5.60 -12.48 -9.74
CA ALA A 105 6.43 -11.34 -9.43
C ALA A 105 7.62 -11.66 -8.52
N CYS A 106 7.49 -12.65 -7.61
CA CYS A 106 8.58 -13.09 -6.73
C CYS A 106 9.56 -14.06 -7.44
N LEU A 107 9.05 -14.99 -8.24
CA LEU A 107 9.85 -16.08 -8.83
C LEU A 107 10.42 -15.72 -10.20
N THR A 108 9.77 -14.81 -10.92
CA THR A 108 10.16 -14.32 -12.24
C THR A 108 10.23 -12.79 -12.19
N PRO A 109 11.29 -12.22 -11.57
CA PRO A 109 11.32 -10.78 -11.19
C PRO A 109 11.20 -9.83 -12.38
N HIS A 110 11.58 -10.25 -13.59
CA HIS A 110 11.48 -9.44 -14.81
C HIS A 110 10.18 -9.65 -15.61
N ASP A 111 9.19 -10.35 -15.05
CA ASP A 111 7.85 -10.45 -15.64
C ASP A 111 7.13 -9.10 -15.46
N ARG A 112 7.18 -8.27 -16.51
CA ARG A 112 6.58 -6.93 -16.53
C ARG A 112 5.07 -6.96 -16.35
N GLU A 113 4.40 -7.99 -16.87
CA GLU A 113 2.95 -8.13 -16.75
C GLU A 113 2.56 -8.40 -15.28
N ALA A 114 3.24 -9.36 -14.64
CA ALA A 114 3.03 -9.63 -13.21
C ALA A 114 3.36 -8.40 -12.35
N ARG A 115 4.47 -7.70 -12.62
CA ARG A 115 4.85 -6.47 -11.89
C ARG A 115 3.82 -5.36 -12.08
N GLY A 116 3.33 -5.15 -13.30
CA GLY A 116 2.27 -4.16 -13.59
C GLY A 116 0.97 -4.50 -12.89
N ALA A 117 0.58 -5.78 -12.88
CA ALA A 117 -0.61 -6.26 -12.16
C ALA A 117 -0.48 -6.05 -10.63
N MET A 118 0.73 -6.28 -10.05
CA MET A 118 1.01 -6.00 -8.65
C MET A 118 0.89 -4.52 -8.32
N LEU A 119 1.44 -3.61 -9.15
CA LEU A 119 1.31 -2.17 -8.96
C LEU A 119 -0.15 -1.73 -9.03
N LEU A 120 -0.89 -2.18 -10.04
CA LEU A 120 -2.32 -1.87 -10.17
C LEU A 120 -3.11 -2.39 -8.98
N GLY A 121 -2.86 -3.63 -8.54
CA GLY A 121 -3.47 -4.21 -7.36
C GLY A 121 -3.20 -3.41 -6.10
N SER A 122 -1.94 -2.97 -5.90
CA SER A 122 -1.53 -2.12 -4.77
C SER A 122 -2.23 -0.76 -4.79
N MET A 123 -2.31 -0.11 -5.96
CA MET A 123 -3.03 1.15 -6.11
C MET A 123 -4.51 0.99 -5.77
N LEU A 124 -5.18 -0.05 -6.29
CA LEU A 124 -6.60 -0.30 -5.99
C LEU A 124 -6.82 -0.57 -4.50
N ALA A 125 -5.92 -1.30 -3.84
CA ALA A 125 -5.94 -1.50 -2.40
C ALA A 125 -5.81 -0.17 -1.65
N GLY A 126 -4.88 0.70 -2.09
CA GLY A 126 -4.70 2.06 -1.57
C GLY A 126 -5.97 2.91 -1.69
N MET A 127 -6.61 2.90 -2.86
CA MET A 127 -7.88 3.59 -3.08
C MET A 127 -9.00 3.03 -2.19
N ALA A 128 -9.05 1.71 -1.99
CA ALA A 128 -10.03 1.07 -1.11
C ALA A 128 -9.87 1.53 0.34
N PHE A 129 -8.65 1.45 0.89
CA PHE A 129 -8.44 1.82 2.29
C PHE A 129 -8.46 3.32 2.55
N ALA A 130 -8.14 4.17 1.58
CA ALA A 130 -8.34 5.62 1.70
C ALA A 130 -9.81 5.98 1.97
N ASN A 131 -10.73 5.19 1.42
CA ASN A 131 -12.18 5.35 1.58
C ASN A 131 -12.76 4.54 2.76
N ALA A 132 -12.14 3.40 3.11
CA ALA A 132 -12.52 2.54 4.22
C ALA A 132 -11.27 2.27 5.08
N PRO A 133 -11.08 3.01 6.19
CA PRO A 133 -9.83 3.02 6.93
C PRO A 133 -9.37 1.63 7.37
N VAL A 134 -8.04 1.46 7.45
CA VAL A 134 -7.35 0.28 8.00
C VAL A 134 -7.84 -0.08 9.41
N ALA A 135 -7.74 -1.35 9.77
CA ALA A 135 -8.32 -1.90 10.99
C ALA A 135 -7.25 -2.54 11.92
N ALA A 136 -7.51 -3.78 12.38
CA ALA A 136 -6.78 -4.39 13.47
C ALA A 136 -5.35 -4.84 13.11
N VAL A 137 -5.11 -5.31 11.89
CA VAL A 137 -3.79 -5.85 11.50
C VAL A 137 -2.72 -4.77 11.61
N HIS A 138 -2.95 -3.60 11.02
CA HIS A 138 -2.00 -2.48 11.11
C HIS A 138 -1.81 -2.00 12.55
N ALA A 139 -2.89 -1.95 13.35
CA ALA A 139 -2.79 -1.57 14.76
C ALA A 139 -1.91 -2.54 15.57
N LEU A 140 -1.94 -3.84 15.26
CA LEU A 140 -1.09 -4.85 15.88
C LEU A 140 0.33 -4.87 15.32
N ALA A 141 0.50 -4.57 14.03
CA ALA A 141 1.81 -4.57 13.37
C ALA A 141 2.70 -3.37 13.77
N TYR A 142 2.13 -2.21 14.09
CA TYR A 142 2.91 -1.03 14.46
C TYR A 142 3.84 -1.24 15.67
N PRO A 143 3.41 -1.83 16.80
CA PRO A 143 4.30 -2.15 17.91
C PRO A 143 5.43 -3.11 17.52
N LEU A 144 5.16 -4.10 16.66
CA LEU A 144 6.17 -5.05 16.18
C LEU A 144 7.26 -4.32 15.37
N GLY A 145 6.87 -3.44 14.47
CA GLY A 145 7.81 -2.63 13.71
C GLY A 145 8.55 -1.58 14.56
N GLY A 146 7.88 -0.97 15.53
CA GLY A 146 8.46 0.06 16.40
C GLY A 146 9.46 -0.48 17.42
N HIS A 147 9.09 -1.54 18.15
CA HIS A 147 9.92 -2.10 19.22
C HIS A 147 10.95 -3.12 18.74
N TYR A 148 10.59 -3.96 17.76
CA TYR A 148 11.42 -5.07 17.31
C TYR A 148 12.08 -4.86 15.94
N HIS A 149 11.84 -3.70 15.30
CA HIS A 149 12.37 -3.36 13.98
C HIS A 149 12.04 -4.39 12.88
N ILE A 150 10.92 -5.12 13.05
CA ILE A 150 10.44 -6.07 12.04
C ILE A 150 9.96 -5.26 10.83
N PRO A 151 10.36 -5.63 9.59
CA PRO A 151 9.88 -4.96 8.39
C PRO A 151 8.35 -4.95 8.32
N HIS A 152 7.76 -3.82 7.90
CA HIS A 152 6.32 -3.56 7.97
C HIS A 152 5.48 -4.64 7.28
N GLY A 153 5.80 -5.00 6.05
CA GLY A 153 5.08 -6.04 5.31
C GLY A 153 5.21 -7.43 5.96
N LEU A 154 6.34 -7.72 6.62
CA LEU A 154 6.48 -8.96 7.39
C LEU A 154 5.62 -8.94 8.66
N SER A 155 5.58 -7.80 9.37
CA SER A 155 4.71 -7.63 10.54
C SER A 155 3.22 -7.80 10.19
N ASN A 156 2.81 -7.38 9.00
CA ASN A 156 1.44 -7.51 8.53
C ASN A 156 1.10 -8.93 8.04
N SER A 157 2.11 -9.80 7.81
CA SER A 157 1.91 -11.18 7.37
C SER A 157 1.81 -12.20 8.50
N LEU A 158 2.05 -11.76 9.74
CA LEU A 158 1.97 -12.58 10.96
C LEU A 158 0.56 -12.55 11.56
#